data_bb3d0b6781ea78748fab03f800212238
#
_entry.id   bb3d0b6781ea78748fab03f800212238
#
_cell.length_a   1.000
_cell.length_b   1.000
_cell.length_c   1.000
_cell.angle_alpha   90.00
_cell.angle_beta   90.00
_cell.angle_gamma   90.00
#
_symmetry.space_group_name_H-M   'P 1'
#
loop_
_entity.id
_entity.type
_entity.pdbx_description
1 polymer ?
#
loop_
_entity_poly.entity_id
_entity_poly.type
_entity_poly.pdbx_seq_one_letter_code
_entity_poly.pdbx_strand_id
1 'polypeptide(L)'
;LPIPPLNLELKPGQRDGAWKKLTTFEADLYGLKGTALFLDLDVVIVGSLDDFFTRSGDFLIIHDYPRFWRLGQRIVGNSSVYRFELGAHADVLAHFRAHMDEVRRAHRNEQRYLSHFLHGQGKLAYWPRAWCPSFKYDCIPTWPSNYWREPAVPKDARIVIFHGEVNPP
;
A
#
# COMPACT_ATOMS: atom_id res chain seq x y z
N LEU A 1 3.87 19.24 1.65
CA LEU A 1 4.03 19.33 3.11
C LEU A 1 5.04 18.28 3.56
N PRO A 2 6.03 18.65 4.40
CA PRO A 2 6.95 17.65 4.94
C PRO A 2 6.19 16.71 5.87
N ILE A 3 6.27 15.39 5.64
CA ILE A 3 5.70 14.40 6.54
C ILE A 3 6.47 14.45 7.87
N PRO A 4 5.79 14.43 9.04
CA PRO A 4 6.44 14.44 10.34
C PRO A 4 7.50 13.33 10.44
N PRO A 5 8.69 13.59 10.98
CA PRO A 5 9.71 12.56 11.10
C PRO A 5 9.25 11.47 12.06
N LEU A 6 9.28 10.24 11.61
CA LEU A 6 9.21 9.08 12.47
C LEU A 6 10.65 8.83 12.98
N ASN A 7 10.91 9.17 14.23
CA ASN A 7 12.21 8.92 14.85
C ASN A 7 12.38 7.42 15.09
N LEU A 8 12.95 6.74 14.11
CA LEU A 8 13.25 5.32 14.18
C LEU A 8 14.72 5.15 14.55
N GLU A 9 15.00 4.52 15.68
CA GLU A 9 16.32 3.99 15.94
C GLU A 9 16.56 2.78 15.02
N LEU A 10 17.44 2.96 14.03
CA LEU A 10 17.75 1.93 13.05
C LEU A 10 18.92 1.08 13.55
N LYS A 11 18.72 -0.23 13.56
CA LYS A 11 19.84 -1.17 13.71
C LYS A 11 20.61 -1.26 12.38
N PRO A 12 21.95 -1.52 12.42
CA PRO A 12 22.73 -1.69 11.20
C PRO A 12 22.07 -2.66 10.21
N GLY A 13 21.91 -2.24 8.95
CA GLY A 13 21.27 -3.03 7.89
C GLY A 13 19.74 -2.94 7.82
N GLN A 14 19.08 -2.23 8.72
CA GLN A 14 17.63 -2.00 8.64
C GLN A 14 17.32 -0.76 7.78
N ARG A 15 16.34 -0.92 6.86
CA ARG A 15 15.79 0.19 6.09
C ARG A 15 14.54 0.72 6.80
N ASP A 16 14.48 2.04 7.02
CA ASP A 16 13.33 2.70 7.66
C ASP A 16 12.26 3.18 6.67
N GLY A 17 12.60 3.24 5.38
CA GLY A 17 11.80 3.95 4.37
C GLY A 17 10.32 3.59 4.35
N ALA A 18 10.01 2.30 4.41
CA ALA A 18 8.63 1.84 4.38
C ALA A 18 7.83 2.20 5.65
N TRP A 19 8.46 2.12 6.83
CA TRP A 19 7.79 2.43 8.11
C TRP A 19 7.39 3.91 8.24
N LYS A 20 8.06 4.81 7.53
CA LYS A 20 7.73 6.25 7.51
C LYS A 20 6.32 6.52 6.99
N LYS A 21 5.75 5.64 6.18
CA LYS A 21 4.36 5.76 5.72
C LYS A 21 3.36 5.80 6.87
N LEU A 22 3.67 5.19 8.01
CA LEU A 22 2.78 5.18 9.18
C LEU A 22 2.50 6.59 9.73
N THR A 23 3.35 7.58 9.45
CA THR A 23 3.10 8.97 9.86
C THR A 23 1.93 9.62 9.14
N THR A 24 1.44 9.04 8.05
CA THR A 24 0.18 9.47 7.42
C THR A 24 -1.04 9.25 8.33
N PHE A 25 -0.91 8.43 9.37
CA PHE A 25 -1.93 8.15 10.38
C PHE A 25 -1.82 9.03 11.63
N GLU A 26 -1.11 10.18 11.57
CA GLU A 26 -1.19 11.17 12.64
C GLU A 26 -2.64 11.62 12.85
N ALA A 27 -3.02 11.80 14.12
CA ALA A 27 -4.39 12.24 14.47
C ALA A 27 -4.73 13.61 13.86
N ASP A 28 -3.74 14.47 13.78
CA ASP A 28 -3.80 15.77 13.10
C ASP A 28 -2.64 15.86 12.09
N LEU A 29 -2.90 15.48 10.86
CA LEU A 29 -1.94 15.61 9.76
C LEU A 29 -2.05 17.02 9.15
N TYR A 30 -1.39 18.01 9.76
CA TYR A 30 -1.35 19.41 9.31
C TYR A 30 -2.73 20.09 9.17
N GLY A 31 -3.69 19.74 10.00
CA GLY A 31 -5.05 20.26 9.90
C GLY A 31 -5.84 19.76 8.70
N LEU A 32 -5.31 18.83 7.92
CA LEU A 32 -6.02 18.21 6.80
C LEU A 32 -7.18 17.36 7.30
N LYS A 33 -8.30 17.39 6.57
CA LYS A 33 -9.53 16.66 6.92
C LYS A 33 -10.13 16.02 5.68
N GLY A 34 -10.97 15.00 5.90
CA GLY A 34 -11.70 14.28 4.85
C GLY A 34 -10.96 13.05 4.38
N THR A 35 -11.40 12.52 3.26
CA THR A 35 -10.87 11.28 2.69
C THR A 35 -9.58 11.53 1.92
N ALA A 36 -8.53 10.79 2.24
CA ALA A 36 -7.24 10.84 1.56
C ALA A 36 -6.99 9.57 0.76
N LEU A 37 -6.45 9.72 -0.45
CA LEU A 37 -5.89 8.64 -1.26
C LEU A 37 -4.37 8.80 -1.26
N PHE A 38 -3.68 7.84 -0.64
CA PHE A 38 -2.21 7.78 -0.64
C PHE A 38 -1.73 7.03 -1.88
N LEU A 39 -0.71 7.58 -2.53
CA LEU A 39 -0.04 7.01 -3.70
C LEU A 39 1.46 7.00 -3.47
N ASP A 40 2.12 5.86 -3.70
CA ASP A 40 3.58 5.81 -3.79
C ASP A 40 4.08 6.58 -5.02
N LEU A 41 5.36 6.92 -5.03
CA LEU A 41 5.97 7.63 -6.16
C LEU A 41 6.24 6.73 -7.38
N ASP A 42 6.23 5.42 -7.18
CA ASP A 42 6.46 4.41 -8.20
C ASP A 42 5.14 3.86 -8.79
N VAL A 43 4.16 4.73 -8.99
CA VAL A 43 2.88 4.41 -9.62
C VAL A 43 2.60 5.35 -10.79
N VAL A 44 1.81 4.87 -11.77
CA VAL A 44 1.34 5.68 -12.90
C VAL A 44 -0.19 5.66 -12.96
N ILE A 45 -0.81 6.84 -12.91
CA ILE A 45 -2.26 7.00 -13.05
C ILE A 45 -2.60 6.89 -14.54
N VAL A 46 -3.47 5.94 -14.89
CA VAL A 46 -3.90 5.64 -16.26
C VAL A 46 -5.41 5.78 -16.48
N GLY A 47 -6.17 6.05 -15.43
CA GLY A 47 -7.64 6.22 -15.48
C GLY A 47 -8.16 7.16 -14.41
N SER A 48 -9.50 7.35 -14.36
CA SER A 48 -10.14 8.19 -13.33
C SER A 48 -9.91 7.63 -11.93
N LEU A 49 -9.72 8.55 -10.96
CA LEU A 49 -9.58 8.24 -9.53
C LEU A 49 -10.90 8.38 -8.75
N ASP A 50 -11.99 8.83 -9.39
CA ASP A 50 -13.26 9.14 -8.71
C ASP A 50 -13.82 7.95 -7.94
N ASP A 51 -13.75 6.77 -8.54
CA ASP A 51 -14.23 5.53 -7.94
C ASP A 51 -13.49 5.16 -6.63
N PHE A 52 -12.25 5.61 -6.45
CA PHE A 52 -11.52 5.39 -5.20
C PHE A 52 -12.15 6.13 -4.02
N PHE A 53 -12.81 7.26 -4.27
CA PHE A 53 -13.44 8.08 -3.24
C PHE A 53 -14.90 7.68 -2.97
N THR A 54 -15.56 7.02 -3.91
CA THR A 54 -16.98 6.64 -3.79
C THR A 54 -17.19 5.23 -3.24
N ARG A 55 -16.16 4.35 -3.32
CA ARG A 55 -16.27 2.97 -2.83
C ARG A 55 -16.37 2.92 -1.31
N SER A 56 -17.31 2.14 -0.79
CA SER A 56 -17.48 1.92 0.65
C SER A 56 -16.33 1.13 1.28
N GLY A 57 -16.04 1.43 2.54
CA GLY A 57 -15.01 0.78 3.35
C GLY A 57 -14.25 1.82 4.19
N ASP A 58 -13.81 1.45 5.40
CA ASP A 58 -13.09 2.34 6.31
C ASP A 58 -11.65 2.56 5.83
N PHE A 59 -10.97 1.47 5.49
CA PHE A 59 -9.62 1.48 4.94
C PHE A 59 -9.56 0.55 3.72
N LEU A 60 -9.25 1.11 2.56
CA LEU A 60 -9.11 0.34 1.33
C LEU A 60 -7.66 0.36 0.85
N ILE A 61 -7.15 -0.82 0.48
CA ILE A 61 -5.76 -1.03 0.06
C ILE A 61 -5.73 -1.98 -1.14
N ILE A 62 -4.63 -2.04 -1.87
CA ILE A 62 -4.43 -3.09 -2.87
C ILE A 62 -4.30 -4.43 -2.13
N HIS A 63 -4.99 -5.47 -2.59
CA HIS A 63 -4.68 -6.82 -2.15
C HIS A 63 -3.30 -7.23 -2.70
N ASP A 64 -2.35 -7.67 -1.86
CA ASP A 64 -1.01 -8.02 -2.33
C ASP A 64 -1.11 -9.09 -3.44
N TYR A 65 -0.23 -8.96 -4.43
CA TYR A 65 -0.29 -9.80 -5.63
C TYR A 65 -0.09 -11.27 -5.25
N PRO A 66 -1.07 -12.16 -5.55
CA PRO A 66 -1.06 -13.52 -5.05
C PRO A 66 0.14 -14.30 -5.62
N ARG A 67 0.94 -14.82 -4.71
CA ARG A 67 1.98 -15.79 -5.01
C ARG A 67 1.52 -17.13 -4.44
N PHE A 68 1.32 -18.14 -5.29
CA PHE A 68 0.76 -19.45 -4.89
C PHE A 68 1.56 -20.15 -3.78
N TRP A 69 2.85 -19.80 -3.57
CA TRP A 69 3.69 -20.33 -2.49
C TRP A 69 3.56 -19.57 -1.16
N ARG A 70 2.69 -18.52 -1.06
CA ARG A 70 2.52 -17.72 0.16
C ARG A 70 1.14 -17.86 0.77
N LEU A 71 0.77 -19.09 1.11
CA LEU A 71 -0.56 -19.42 1.66
C LEU A 71 -0.93 -18.63 2.95
N GLY A 72 0.06 -18.19 3.74
CA GLY A 72 -0.17 -17.41 4.97
C GLY A 72 -0.35 -15.90 4.80
N GLN A 73 -0.39 -15.38 3.56
CA GLN A 73 -0.44 -13.93 3.30
C GLN A 73 -1.77 -13.45 2.69
N ARG A 74 -2.86 -14.20 2.90
CA ARG A 74 -4.17 -13.88 2.29
C ARG A 74 -4.76 -12.53 2.68
N ILE A 75 -4.32 -11.95 3.80
CA ILE A 75 -4.82 -10.66 4.29
C ILE A 75 -3.82 -9.51 4.08
N VAL A 76 -2.65 -9.78 3.51
CA VAL A 76 -1.65 -8.73 3.34
C VAL A 76 -2.02 -7.86 2.16
N GLY A 77 -2.11 -6.55 2.40
CA GLY A 77 -2.26 -5.54 1.37
C GLY A 77 -0.91 -5.04 0.86
N ASN A 78 -0.91 -4.42 -0.31
CA ASN A 78 0.20 -3.65 -0.84
C ASN A 78 -0.08 -2.16 -0.61
N SER A 79 0.79 -1.50 0.14
CA SER A 79 0.62 -0.12 0.60
C SER A 79 1.01 0.95 -0.43
N SER A 80 1.12 0.59 -1.71
CA SER A 80 1.38 1.58 -2.76
C SER A 80 0.18 2.46 -3.09
N VAL A 81 -1.06 1.95 -2.88
CA VAL A 81 -2.29 2.72 -3.02
C VAL A 81 -3.26 2.34 -1.91
N TYR A 82 -3.58 3.28 -1.04
CA TYR A 82 -4.61 3.09 -0.02
C TYR A 82 -5.41 4.36 0.24
N ARG A 83 -6.66 4.19 0.65
CA ARG A 83 -7.58 5.28 1.00
C ARG A 83 -8.05 5.12 2.42
N PHE A 84 -8.17 6.24 3.12
CA PHE A 84 -8.64 6.32 4.50
C PHE A 84 -9.19 7.71 4.81
N GLU A 85 -9.95 7.82 5.89
CA GLU A 85 -10.35 9.11 6.45
C GLU A 85 -9.23 9.63 7.35
N LEU A 86 -8.79 10.87 7.13
CA LEU A 86 -7.72 11.51 7.88
C LEU A 86 -8.08 11.57 9.38
N GLY A 87 -7.15 11.14 10.23
CA GLY A 87 -7.34 11.05 11.67
C GLY A 87 -8.09 9.81 12.18
N ALA A 88 -8.85 9.09 11.33
CA ALA A 88 -9.68 7.96 11.77
C ALA A 88 -8.89 6.71 12.20
N HIS A 89 -7.63 6.60 11.81
CA HIS A 89 -6.76 5.45 12.11
C HIS A 89 -5.51 5.86 12.90
N ALA A 90 -5.61 6.87 13.76
CA ALA A 90 -4.51 7.34 14.59
C ALA A 90 -4.00 6.26 15.59
N ASP A 91 -4.84 5.29 15.91
CA ASP A 91 -4.51 4.12 16.71
C ASP A 91 -3.44 3.23 16.08
N VAL A 92 -3.35 3.16 14.74
CA VAL A 92 -2.28 2.44 14.01
C VAL A 92 -0.92 3.00 14.40
N LEU A 93 -0.74 4.31 14.29
CA LEU A 93 0.54 4.96 14.60
C LEU A 93 0.82 4.97 16.11
N ALA A 94 -0.20 5.20 16.93
CA ALA A 94 -0.07 5.18 18.40
C ALA A 94 0.38 3.80 18.89
N HIS A 95 -0.23 2.73 18.40
CA HIS A 95 0.17 1.36 18.74
C HIS A 95 1.60 1.06 18.24
N PHE A 96 1.95 1.45 17.02
CA PHE A 96 3.29 1.28 16.50
C PHE A 96 4.34 1.98 17.37
N ARG A 97 4.10 3.24 17.78
CA ARG A 97 5.01 4.00 18.66
C ARG A 97 5.18 3.34 20.04
N ALA A 98 4.09 2.83 20.61
CA ALA A 98 4.12 2.19 21.91
C ALA A 98 4.81 0.81 21.91
N HIS A 99 4.79 0.08 20.76
CA HIS A 99 5.27 -1.30 20.64
C HIS A 99 6.24 -1.50 19.48
N MET A 100 7.04 -0.48 19.16
CA MET A 100 7.87 -0.43 17.93
C MET A 100 8.73 -1.68 17.74
N ASP A 101 9.48 -2.09 18.77
CA ASP A 101 10.39 -3.23 18.68
C ASP A 101 9.66 -4.57 18.52
N GLU A 102 8.51 -4.72 19.16
CA GLU A 102 7.66 -5.90 19.05
C GLU A 102 7.07 -6.00 17.64
N VAL A 103 6.46 -4.92 17.17
CA VAL A 103 5.86 -4.83 15.84
C VAL A 103 6.90 -5.11 14.74
N ARG A 104 8.08 -4.54 14.85
CA ARG A 104 9.17 -4.73 13.86
C ARG A 104 9.77 -6.14 13.89
N ARG A 105 9.70 -6.84 15.01
CA ARG A 105 10.06 -8.26 15.10
C ARG A 105 8.99 -9.16 14.50
N ALA A 106 7.70 -8.85 14.74
CA ALA A 106 6.58 -9.65 14.27
C ALA A 106 6.28 -9.45 12.78
N HIS A 107 6.55 -8.24 12.26
CA HIS A 107 6.20 -7.87 10.88
C HIS A 107 7.44 -7.44 10.09
N ARG A 108 7.60 -8.02 8.90
CA ARG A 108 8.73 -7.73 8.01
C ARG A 108 8.76 -6.27 7.53
N ASN A 109 7.59 -5.66 7.34
CA ASN A 109 7.40 -4.31 6.81
C ASN A 109 6.07 -3.72 7.31
N GLU A 110 5.87 -2.43 7.07
CA GLU A 110 4.70 -1.66 7.48
C GLU A 110 3.40 -2.16 6.87
N GLN A 111 3.41 -2.57 5.59
CA GLN A 111 2.18 -3.04 4.92
C GLN A 111 1.64 -4.31 5.56
N ARG A 112 2.51 -5.21 6.03
CA ARG A 112 2.10 -6.41 6.75
C ARG A 112 1.53 -6.06 8.12
N TYR A 113 2.20 -5.16 8.87
CA TYR A 113 1.69 -4.66 10.14
C TYR A 113 0.32 -4.00 9.95
N LEU A 114 0.23 -3.02 9.04
CA LEU A 114 -0.99 -2.28 8.73
C LEU A 114 -2.16 -3.21 8.38
N SER A 115 -1.91 -4.19 7.51
CA SER A 115 -2.92 -5.17 7.10
C SER A 115 -3.41 -6.01 8.26
N HIS A 116 -2.52 -6.55 9.08
CA HIS A 116 -2.91 -7.37 10.23
C HIS A 116 -3.64 -6.55 11.30
N PHE A 117 -3.16 -5.35 11.58
CA PHE A 117 -3.76 -4.46 12.58
C PHE A 117 -5.20 -4.06 12.21
N LEU A 118 -5.39 -3.58 10.98
CA LEU A 118 -6.72 -3.16 10.50
C LEU A 118 -7.66 -4.34 10.23
N HIS A 119 -7.14 -5.49 9.78
CA HIS A 119 -7.93 -6.71 9.63
C HIS A 119 -8.47 -7.19 10.97
N GLY A 120 -7.64 -7.17 12.03
CA GLY A 120 -8.05 -7.53 13.38
C GLY A 120 -9.18 -6.65 13.93
N GLN A 121 -9.32 -5.43 13.41
CA GLN A 121 -10.41 -4.50 13.77
C GLN A 121 -11.61 -4.59 12.82
N GLY A 122 -11.57 -5.44 11.79
CA GLY A 122 -12.63 -5.53 10.77
C GLY A 122 -12.70 -4.32 9.83
N LYS A 123 -11.67 -3.47 9.78
CA LYS A 123 -11.66 -2.21 9.00
C LYS A 123 -10.98 -2.33 7.64
N LEU A 124 -10.29 -3.45 7.37
CA LEU A 124 -9.54 -3.64 6.13
C LEU A 124 -10.43 -4.11 4.99
N ALA A 125 -10.41 -3.39 3.87
CA ALA A 125 -11.02 -3.78 2.61
C ALA A 125 -10.02 -3.65 1.45
N TYR A 126 -10.36 -4.23 0.29
CA TYR A 126 -9.46 -4.24 -0.85
C TYR A 126 -10.08 -3.60 -2.08
N TRP A 127 -9.21 -2.96 -2.89
CA TRP A 127 -9.58 -2.52 -4.23
C TRP A 127 -9.94 -3.70 -5.14
N PRO A 128 -10.81 -3.51 -6.14
CA PRO A 128 -10.92 -4.46 -7.24
C PRO A 128 -9.53 -4.65 -7.88
N ARG A 129 -9.12 -5.88 -8.06
CA ARG A 129 -7.76 -6.20 -8.59
C ARG A 129 -7.47 -5.51 -9.92
N ALA A 130 -8.47 -5.35 -10.76
CA ALA A 130 -8.33 -4.71 -12.06
C ALA A 130 -7.93 -3.24 -11.99
N TRP A 131 -8.22 -2.53 -10.88
CA TRP A 131 -7.93 -1.09 -10.75
C TRP A 131 -6.45 -0.78 -10.55
N CYS A 132 -5.73 -1.67 -9.87
CA CYS A 132 -4.33 -1.48 -9.52
C CYS A 132 -3.48 -2.67 -9.98
N PRO A 133 -3.36 -2.91 -11.31
CA PRO A 133 -2.51 -3.98 -11.80
C PRO A 133 -1.03 -3.70 -11.53
N SER A 134 -0.26 -4.77 -11.35
CA SER A 134 1.19 -4.71 -11.32
C SER A 134 1.74 -4.67 -12.74
N PHE A 135 2.61 -3.70 -13.05
CA PHE A 135 3.28 -3.68 -14.34
C PHE A 135 3.98 -5.01 -14.64
N LYS A 136 4.74 -5.50 -13.65
CA LYS A 136 5.52 -6.73 -13.79
C LYS A 136 4.69 -7.99 -13.99
N TYR A 137 3.54 -8.11 -13.32
CA TYR A 137 2.75 -9.35 -13.31
C TYR A 137 1.53 -9.33 -14.19
N ASP A 138 0.97 -8.14 -14.44
CA ASP A 138 -0.30 -8.00 -15.13
C ASP A 138 -0.17 -7.28 -16.49
N CYS A 139 0.89 -6.48 -16.70
CA CYS A 139 1.09 -5.74 -17.96
C CYS A 139 2.11 -6.41 -18.88
N ILE A 140 3.14 -7.07 -18.33
CA ILE A 140 4.16 -7.77 -19.12
C ILE A 140 3.60 -9.15 -19.52
N PRO A 141 3.61 -9.49 -20.83
CA PRO A 141 3.20 -10.82 -21.27
C PRO A 141 4.06 -11.92 -20.64
N THR A 142 3.45 -13.06 -20.30
CA THR A 142 4.19 -14.21 -19.77
C THR A 142 4.99 -14.94 -20.86
N TRP A 143 6.05 -15.65 -20.46
CA TRP A 143 6.79 -16.52 -21.37
C TRP A 143 5.86 -17.59 -22.01
N PRO A 144 5.98 -17.89 -23.32
CA PRO A 144 6.95 -17.34 -24.27
C PRO A 144 6.47 -16.07 -25.01
N SER A 145 5.23 -15.60 -24.78
CA SER A 145 4.64 -14.49 -25.54
C SER A 145 5.33 -13.14 -25.36
N ASN A 146 6.12 -12.97 -24.30
CA ASN A 146 6.92 -11.78 -24.05
C ASN A 146 8.03 -11.51 -25.09
N TYR A 147 8.32 -12.48 -26.01
CA TYR A 147 9.28 -12.28 -27.09
C TYR A 147 8.72 -11.51 -28.30
N TRP A 148 7.38 -11.46 -28.44
CA TRP A 148 6.73 -10.82 -29.59
C TRP A 148 5.52 -9.95 -29.26
N ARG A 149 5.13 -9.88 -28.00
CA ARG A 149 4.07 -8.99 -27.52
C ARG A 149 4.65 -7.93 -26.63
N GLU A 150 4.27 -6.69 -26.89
CA GLU A 150 4.59 -5.57 -26.01
C GLU A 150 3.77 -5.61 -24.72
N PRO A 151 4.28 -5.02 -23.61
CA PRO A 151 3.51 -4.78 -22.42
C PRO A 151 2.24 -3.98 -22.73
N ALA A 152 1.12 -4.35 -22.11
CA ALA A 152 -0.14 -3.66 -22.33
C ALA A 152 -0.84 -3.41 -20.98
N VAL A 153 -1.38 -2.21 -20.82
CA VAL A 153 -2.17 -1.84 -19.64
C VAL A 153 -3.56 -2.49 -19.75
N PRO A 154 -4.02 -3.24 -18.73
CA PRO A 154 -5.36 -3.80 -18.69
C PRO A 154 -6.45 -2.72 -18.83
N LYS A 155 -7.56 -3.03 -19.52
CA LYS A 155 -8.62 -2.07 -19.86
C LYS A 155 -9.22 -1.34 -18.66
N ASP A 156 -9.39 -2.04 -17.54
CA ASP A 156 -10.02 -1.48 -16.33
C ASP A 156 -9.01 -0.91 -15.33
N ALA A 157 -7.73 -0.80 -15.74
CA ALA A 157 -6.70 -0.23 -14.89
C ALA A 157 -6.97 1.26 -14.64
N ARG A 158 -6.72 1.68 -13.39
CA ARG A 158 -6.76 3.08 -12.95
C ARG A 158 -5.37 3.57 -12.57
N ILE A 159 -4.60 2.72 -11.88
CA ILE A 159 -3.25 3.01 -11.41
C ILE A 159 -2.39 1.78 -11.70
N VAL A 160 -1.33 1.92 -12.46
CA VAL A 160 -0.33 0.85 -12.67
C VAL A 160 0.75 0.96 -11.61
N ILE A 161 1.03 -0.16 -10.93
CA ILE A 161 2.00 -0.24 -9.86
C ILE A 161 3.31 -0.80 -10.40
N PHE A 162 4.38 -0.04 -10.21
CA PHE A 162 5.76 -0.47 -10.48
C PHE A 162 6.39 -0.89 -9.16
N HIS A 163 6.98 -2.05 -9.10
CA HIS A 163 7.65 -2.54 -7.90
C HIS A 163 8.84 -3.43 -8.23
N GLY A 164 9.83 -3.40 -7.37
CA GLY A 164 11.10 -4.11 -7.57
C GLY A 164 12.08 -3.29 -8.39
N GLU A 165 12.71 -3.90 -9.41
CA GLU A 165 13.73 -3.25 -10.26
C GLU A 165 13.13 -2.47 -11.45
N VAL A 166 11.83 -2.59 -11.68
CA VAL A 166 11.15 -1.92 -12.79
C VAL A 166 10.61 -0.59 -12.30
N ASN A 167 11.19 0.49 -12.80
CA ASN A 167 10.73 1.86 -12.51
C ASN A 167 9.77 2.35 -13.60
N PRO A 168 8.88 3.31 -13.29
CA PRO A 168 8.09 4.01 -14.30
C PRO A 168 9.01 4.78 -15.25
N PRO A 169 8.55 5.04 -16.49
CA PRO A 169 9.31 5.80 -17.49
C PRO A 169 9.54 7.24 -17.07
#